data_e2766146134d04ee0c86c92d63624127
#
_entry.id   e2766146134d04ee0c86c92d63624127
#
_cell.length_a   1.000
_cell.length_b   1.000
_cell.length_c   1.000
_cell.angle_alpha   90.00
_cell.angle_beta   90.00
_cell.angle_gamma   90.00
#
_symmetry.space_group_name_H-M   'P 1'
#
loop_
_entity.id
_entity.type
_entity.pdbx_description
1 polymer ?
#
loop_
_entity_poly.entity_id
_entity_poly.type
_entity_poly.pdbx_seq_one_letter_code
_entity_poly.pdbx_strand_id
1 'polypeptide(L)' 'MPVVFIEAPPGIRSDAKREMLEKITSAIDEAYHIGDTLIFLREYPVENVAMDGRLQSDNPKILEALKKINS' A
#
# COMPACT_ATOMS: atom_id res chain seq x y z
N MET A 1 21.71 1.42 1.33
CA MET A 1 20.43 1.87 0.73
C MET A 1 19.35 0.83 0.98
N PRO A 2 18.49 1.06 1.96
CA PRO A 2 17.37 0.13 2.20
C PRO A 2 16.37 0.15 1.04
N VAL A 3 15.78 -0.99 0.76
CA VAL A 3 14.77 -1.13 -0.29
C VAL A 3 13.52 -1.78 0.30
N VAL A 4 12.36 -1.19 0.03
CA VAL A 4 11.08 -1.68 0.53
C VAL A 4 10.13 -1.89 -0.64
N PHE A 5 9.44 -3.03 -0.64
CA PHE A 5 8.39 -3.30 -1.61
C PHE A 5 7.06 -3.38 -0.87
N ILE A 6 6.09 -2.60 -1.32
CA ILE A 6 4.75 -2.59 -0.75
C ILE A 6 3.76 -2.99 -1.84
N GLU A 7 2.92 -3.95 -1.54
CA GLU A 7 1.81 -4.32 -2.40
C GLU A 7 0.51 -4.01 -1.66
N ALA A 8 -0.36 -3.23 -2.29
CA ALA A 8 -1.48 -2.63 -1.60
C ALA A 8 -2.73 -2.55 -2.47
N PRO A 9 -3.89 -2.38 -1.83
CA PRO A 9 -5.13 -2.11 -2.57
C PRO A 9 -5.06 -0.79 -3.33
N PRO A 10 -5.84 -0.62 -4.40
CA PRO A 10 -5.83 0.59 -5.20
C PRO A 10 -6.64 1.71 -4.57
N GLY A 11 -6.45 2.90 -5.08
CA GLY A 11 -7.35 4.01 -4.80
C GLY A 11 -7.01 4.89 -3.62
N ILE A 12 -5.84 4.71 -3.01
CA ILE A 12 -5.42 5.59 -1.93
C ILE A 12 -5.20 7.02 -2.45
N ARG A 13 -5.60 8.02 -1.67
CA ARG A 13 -5.39 9.42 -2.02
C ARG A 13 -3.91 9.76 -2.02
N SER A 14 -3.51 10.68 -2.90
CA SER A 14 -2.10 11.05 -3.05
C SER A 14 -1.50 11.65 -1.78
N ASP A 15 -2.27 12.44 -1.04
CA ASP A 15 -1.78 13.02 0.21
C ASP A 15 -1.55 11.96 1.28
N ALA A 16 -2.46 11.00 1.40
CA ALA A 16 -2.30 9.89 2.34
C ALA A 16 -1.11 9.00 1.95
N LYS A 17 -0.92 8.78 0.65
CA LYS A 17 0.20 8.00 0.13
C LYS A 17 1.53 8.66 0.49
N ARG A 18 1.66 9.97 0.28
CA ARG A 18 2.88 10.72 0.62
C ARG A 18 3.19 10.62 2.10
N GLU A 19 2.19 10.83 2.95
CA GLU A 19 2.36 10.75 4.40
C GLU A 19 2.80 9.36 4.83
N MET A 20 2.18 8.32 4.30
CA MET A 20 2.56 6.94 4.60
C MET A 20 4.02 6.66 4.23
N LEU A 21 4.43 7.05 3.02
CA LEU A 21 5.79 6.81 2.54
C LEU A 21 6.82 7.60 3.35
N GLU A 22 6.49 8.82 3.77
CA GLU A 22 7.35 9.60 4.65
C GLU A 22 7.54 8.93 6.01
N LYS A 23 6.46 8.40 6.59
CA LYS A 23 6.52 7.71 7.88
C LYS A 23 7.32 6.41 7.81
N ILE A 24 7.14 5.64 6.73
CA ILE A 24 7.90 4.41 6.53
C ILE A 24 9.39 4.74 6.38
N THR A 25 9.72 5.75 5.59
CA THR A 25 11.09 6.19 5.41
C THR A 25 11.72 6.60 6.74
N SER A 26 11.00 7.39 7.54
CA SER A 26 11.49 7.81 8.85
C SER A 26 11.76 6.64 9.78
N ALA A 27 10.86 5.66 9.79
CA ALA A 27 11.02 4.47 10.62
C ALA A 27 12.27 3.67 10.25
N ILE A 28 12.53 3.54 8.95
CA ILE A 28 13.70 2.82 8.46
C ILE A 28 14.98 3.58 8.77
N ASP A 29 14.98 4.89 8.55
CA ASP A 29 16.14 5.73 8.82
C ASP A 29 16.51 5.72 10.30
N GLU A 30 15.52 5.73 11.18
CA GLU A 30 15.75 5.64 12.62
C GLU A 30 16.37 4.30 13.03
N ALA A 31 15.99 3.22 12.35
CA ALA A 31 16.48 1.88 12.67
C ALA A 31 17.88 1.65 12.11
N TYR A 32 18.12 2.04 10.87
CA TYR A 32 19.37 1.71 10.17
C TYR A 32 20.37 2.84 10.15
N HIS A 33 19.94 4.07 10.36
CA HIS A 33 20.80 5.28 10.28
C HIS A 33 21.49 5.42 8.92
N ILE A 34 20.82 4.97 7.87
CA ILE A 34 21.29 5.03 6.49
C ILE A 34 20.24 5.76 5.68
N GLY A 35 20.67 6.71 4.88
CA GLY A 35 19.77 7.44 4.01
C GLY A 35 19.44 6.70 2.71
N ASP A 36 18.78 7.39 1.80
CA ASP A 36 18.46 6.92 0.46
C ASP A 36 17.56 5.67 0.47
N THR A 37 16.58 5.64 1.35
CA THR A 37 15.58 4.56 1.37
C THR A 37 14.74 4.62 0.11
N LEU A 38 14.68 3.49 -0.60
CA LEU A 38 13.92 3.36 -1.83
C LEU A 38 12.69 2.52 -1.57
N ILE A 39 11.51 3.06 -1.94
CA ILE A 39 10.25 2.36 -1.72
C ILE A 39 9.54 2.20 -3.06
N PHE A 40 9.19 0.95 -3.39
CA PHE A 40 8.36 0.63 -4.54
C PHE A 40 6.96 0.29 -4.05
N LEU A 41 5.98 1.06 -4.47
CA LEU A 41 4.58 0.83 -4.14
C LEU A 41 3.86 0.32 -5.37
N ARG A 42 3.23 -0.83 -5.24
CA ARG A 42 2.45 -1.44 -6.30
C ARG A 42 1.01 -1.60 -5.85
N GLU A 43 0.11 -1.03 -6.62
CA GLU A 43 -1.33 -1.13 -6.33
C GLU A 43 -1.96 -2.12 -7.31
N TYR A 44 -2.75 -3.06 -6.78
CA TYR A 44 -3.41 -4.07 -7.60
C TYR A 44 -4.91 -3.81 -7.64
N PRO A 45 -5.51 -3.78 -8.84
CA PRO A 45 -6.98 -3.74 -8.93
C PRO A 45 -7.56 -5.02 -8.35
N VAL A 46 -8.71 -4.90 -7.67
CA VAL A 46 -9.30 -6.02 -6.93
C VAL A 46 -9.74 -7.16 -7.85
N GLU A 47 -9.96 -6.90 -9.12
CA GLU A 47 -10.27 -7.94 -10.11
C GLU A 47 -9.05 -8.78 -10.50
N ASN A 48 -7.86 -8.41 -10.03
CA ASN A 48 -6.62 -9.17 -10.28
C ASN A 48 -6.11 -9.88 -9.03
N VAL A 49 -6.88 -9.86 -7.95
CA VAL A 49 -6.48 -10.49 -6.69
C VAL A 49 -7.54 -11.50 -6.28
N ALA A 50 -7.10 -12.72 -5.97
CA ALA A 50 -8.01 -13.78 -5.52
C ALA A 50 -7.51 -14.38 -4.21
N MET A 51 -8.45 -14.78 -3.37
CA MET A 51 -8.17 -15.54 -2.17
C MET A 51 -9.07 -16.78 -2.18
N ASP A 52 -8.47 -17.97 -2.05
CA ASP A 52 -9.19 -19.26 -2.12
C ASP A 52 -10.03 -19.38 -3.39
N GLY A 53 -9.49 -18.90 -4.53
CA GLY A 53 -10.15 -18.99 -5.81
C GLY A 53 -11.26 -17.97 -6.04
N ARG A 54 -11.46 -17.05 -5.11
CA ARG A 54 -12.50 -16.03 -5.19
C ARG A 54 -11.89 -14.66 -5.42
N LEU A 55 -12.34 -13.97 -6.45
CA LEU A 55 -11.83 -12.62 -6.75
C LEU A 55 -12.24 -11.64 -5.65
N GLN A 56 -11.32 -10.74 -5.30
CA GLN A 56 -11.60 -9.69 -4.33
C GLN A 56 -12.69 -8.73 -4.80
N SER A 57 -12.82 -8.55 -6.12
CA SER A 57 -13.91 -7.76 -6.69
C SER A 57 -15.30 -8.32 -6.41
N ASP A 58 -15.39 -9.60 -6.05
CA ASP A 58 -16.65 -10.26 -5.71
C ASP A 58 -16.92 -10.26 -4.20
N ASN A 59 -16.04 -9.66 -3.40
CA ASN A 59 -16.16 -9.69 -1.94
C ASN A 59 -16.72 -8.35 -1.44
N PRO A 60 -17.95 -8.32 -0.90
CA PRO A 60 -18.56 -7.07 -0.42
C PRO A 60 -17.76 -6.38 0.69
N LYS A 61 -17.07 -7.15 1.54
CA LYS A 61 -16.24 -6.59 2.61
C LYS A 61 -15.05 -5.81 2.04
N ILE A 62 -14.45 -6.32 0.97
CA ILE A 62 -13.33 -5.66 0.32
C ILE A 62 -13.80 -4.38 -0.37
N LEU A 63 -14.92 -4.44 -1.08
CA LEU A 63 -15.49 -3.27 -1.75
C LEU A 63 -15.84 -2.17 -0.74
N GLU A 64 -16.35 -2.55 0.42
CA GLU A 64 -16.64 -1.61 1.50
C GLU A 64 -15.36 -0.98 2.05
N ALA A 65 -14.33 -1.80 2.25
CA ALA A 65 -13.04 -1.31 2.74
C ALA A 65 -12.40 -0.31 1.76
N LEU A 66 -12.52 -0.56 0.46
CA LEU A 66 -11.95 0.34 -0.56
C LEU A 66 -12.60 1.72 -0.55
N LYS A 67 -13.89 1.81 -0.20
CA LYS A 67 -14.56 3.11 -0.04
C LYS A 67 -13.93 3.94 1.05
N LYS A 68 -13.46 3.30 2.13
CA LYS A 68 -12.80 3.99 3.25
C LYS A 68 -11.42 4.52 2.85
N ILE A 69 -10.72 3.82 1.96
CA ILE A 69 -9.40 4.25 1.48
C ILE A 69 -9.50 5.57 0.72
N ASN A 70 -10.59 5.79 0.01
CA ASN A 70 -10.82 6.97 -0.80
C ASN A 70 -11.47 8.15 -0.06
N SER A 71 -11.85 7.96 1.17
CA SER A 71 -12.53 9.02 1.94
C SER A 71 -11.60 9.95 2.68
#